data_e79d28ded3e86e507bcdc3a78ce7ce60
#
_entry.id   e79d28ded3e86e507bcdc3a78ce7ce60
#
_cell.length_a   1.000
_cell.length_b   1.000
_cell.length_c   1.000
_cell.angle_alpha   90.00
_cell.angle_beta   90.00
_cell.angle_gamma   90.00
#
_symmetry.space_group_name_H-M   'P 1'
#
loop_
_entity.id
_entity.type
_entity.pdbx_description
1 polymer ?
#
loop_
_entity_poly.entity_id
_entity_poly.type
_entity_poly.pdbx_seq_one_letter_code
_entity_poly.pdbx_strand_id
1 'polypeptide(L)'
;GPFASVTSVNRTLHHLQRIFLLRTCTDSDFSSRTRACLQYQIARCSGPCVGKISSNNYNQLVDDARKFLQGKSTKIQESMAKEMAEASRDLQFEKAASLRDRIRALTNVQSSQGINPQTVNEADIVSLYMEGDQACIQVFFIRANQNWGNRAFYPRNTSGADADEVMESFLAQFYDNKTPPKLILVSCTVSNLDLLVDALSSKRGNKVEIIQPKRGERAELVFNAERNARESLARKMSESATQAKLLKGVSDAFSLENIPKRIEVYDNSHIQGAFAVGAMIASGPDGYMKSSYRKYNIRYE
;
A
#
# COMPACT_ATOMS: atom_id res chain seq x y z
N GLY A 1 10.57 3.28 -2.71
CA GLY A 1 10.05 2.69 -1.46
C GLY A 1 10.44 3.49 -0.23
N PRO A 2 9.94 3.16 0.95
CA PRO A 2 9.16 1.97 1.20
C PRO A 2 7.72 2.09 0.68
N PHE A 3 7.12 0.97 0.26
CA PHE A 3 5.73 0.91 -0.15
C PHE A 3 4.88 0.26 0.95
N ALA A 4 3.65 0.72 1.13
CA ALA A 4 2.76 0.26 2.19
C ALA A 4 2.38 -1.22 2.05
N SER A 5 2.20 -1.71 0.83
CA SER A 5 1.93 -3.11 0.53
C SER A 5 2.24 -3.46 -0.93
N VAL A 6 2.59 -4.71 -1.19
CA VAL A 6 2.80 -5.25 -2.55
C VAL A 6 1.51 -5.12 -3.38
N THR A 7 0.36 -5.37 -2.79
CA THR A 7 -0.95 -5.24 -3.46
C THR A 7 -1.22 -3.80 -3.92
N SER A 8 -0.90 -2.81 -3.09
CA SER A 8 -1.05 -1.39 -3.44
C SER A 8 -0.11 -0.99 -4.58
N VAL A 9 1.14 -1.48 -4.57
CA VAL A 9 2.09 -1.26 -5.67
C VAL A 9 1.57 -1.84 -6.97
N ASN A 10 1.15 -3.11 -6.96
CA ASN A 10 0.64 -3.77 -8.16
C ASN A 10 -0.62 -3.07 -8.70
N ARG A 11 -1.53 -2.65 -7.81
CA ARG A 11 -2.71 -1.87 -8.22
C ARG A 11 -2.31 -0.56 -8.90
N THR A 12 -1.36 0.19 -8.32
CA THR A 12 -0.85 1.44 -8.89
C THR A 12 -0.18 1.20 -10.24
N LEU A 13 0.65 0.18 -10.37
CA LEU A 13 1.28 -0.19 -11.64
C LEU A 13 0.25 -0.53 -12.71
N HIS A 14 -0.77 -1.32 -12.39
CA HIS A 14 -1.86 -1.63 -13.32
C HIS A 14 -2.63 -0.38 -13.77
N HIS A 15 -2.89 0.56 -12.85
CA HIS A 15 -3.51 1.83 -13.21
C HIS A 15 -2.62 2.66 -14.14
N LEU A 16 -1.33 2.78 -13.84
CA LEU A 16 -0.36 3.50 -14.67
C LEU A 16 -0.24 2.90 -16.06
N GLN A 17 -0.11 1.58 -16.16
CA GLN A 17 -0.05 0.87 -17.45
C GLN A 17 -1.27 1.17 -18.31
N ARG A 18 -2.46 1.20 -17.71
CA ARG A 18 -3.72 1.51 -18.40
C ARG A 18 -3.82 2.99 -18.81
N ILE A 19 -3.40 3.91 -17.96
CA ILE A 19 -3.48 5.36 -18.20
C ILE A 19 -2.50 5.78 -19.29
N PHE A 20 -1.26 5.27 -19.22
CA PHE A 20 -0.19 5.60 -20.18
C PHE A 20 -0.07 4.60 -21.33
N LEU A 21 -1.01 3.65 -21.46
CA LEU A 21 -1.05 2.62 -22.52
C LEU A 21 0.27 1.85 -22.66
N LEU A 22 0.92 1.57 -21.53
CA LEU A 22 2.18 0.85 -21.50
C LEU A 22 1.97 -0.64 -21.70
N ARG A 23 2.94 -1.32 -22.32
CA ARG A 23 2.88 -2.77 -22.48
C ARG A 23 2.93 -3.51 -21.14
N THR A 24 2.22 -4.62 -21.07
CA THR A 24 2.21 -5.51 -19.89
C THR A 24 2.76 -6.91 -20.20
N CYS A 25 3.07 -7.16 -21.46
CA CYS A 25 3.59 -8.46 -21.93
C CYS A 25 5.09 -8.62 -21.59
N THR A 26 5.55 -9.88 -21.57
CA THR A 26 6.96 -10.24 -21.40
C THR A 26 7.81 -9.82 -22.60
N ASP A 27 9.12 -9.77 -22.46
CA ASP A 27 10.01 -9.45 -23.59
C ASP A 27 9.96 -10.53 -24.68
N SER A 28 9.79 -11.78 -24.30
CA SER A 28 9.59 -12.90 -25.23
C SER A 28 8.32 -12.73 -26.06
N ASP A 29 7.18 -12.40 -25.41
CA ASP A 29 5.92 -12.11 -26.13
C ASP A 29 6.05 -10.88 -27.04
N PHE A 30 6.77 -9.86 -26.56
CA PHE A 30 6.99 -8.64 -27.33
C PHE A 30 7.75 -8.90 -28.63
N SER A 31 8.84 -9.64 -28.55
CA SER A 31 9.71 -9.92 -29.71
C SER A 31 9.14 -10.91 -30.72
N SER A 32 8.30 -11.84 -30.26
CA SER A 32 7.72 -12.89 -31.12
C SER A 32 6.42 -12.49 -31.81
N ARG A 33 5.84 -11.33 -31.46
CA ARG A 33 4.49 -10.98 -31.88
C ARG A 33 4.45 -10.36 -33.27
N THR A 34 3.60 -10.92 -34.14
CA THR A 34 3.39 -10.47 -35.53
C THR A 34 2.08 -9.71 -35.74
N ARG A 35 1.12 -9.85 -34.81
CA ARG A 35 -0.18 -9.16 -34.86
C ARG A 35 -0.54 -8.53 -33.54
N ALA A 36 -1.36 -7.46 -33.58
CA ALA A 36 -1.84 -6.77 -32.39
C ALA A 36 -2.62 -7.72 -31.47
N CYS A 37 -2.32 -7.67 -30.19
CA CYS A 37 -2.95 -8.50 -29.15
C CYS A 37 -4.25 -7.87 -28.64
N LEU A 38 -4.98 -8.62 -27.81
CA LEU A 38 -6.22 -8.16 -27.18
C LEU A 38 -6.02 -6.84 -26.41
N GLN A 39 -4.88 -6.66 -25.71
CA GLN A 39 -4.62 -5.41 -24.96
C GLN A 39 -4.62 -4.17 -25.86
N TYR A 40 -4.13 -4.29 -27.08
CA TYR A 40 -4.23 -3.22 -28.07
C TYR A 40 -5.67 -3.01 -28.53
N GLN A 41 -6.38 -4.09 -28.84
CA GLN A 41 -7.77 -4.02 -29.32
C GLN A 41 -8.72 -3.38 -28.32
N ILE A 42 -8.52 -3.63 -27.02
CA ILE A 42 -9.31 -3.01 -25.94
C ILE A 42 -8.72 -1.68 -25.41
N ALA A 43 -7.84 -1.04 -26.22
CA ALA A 43 -7.21 0.25 -25.91
C ALA A 43 -6.50 0.33 -24.53
N ARG A 44 -5.85 -0.77 -24.12
CA ARG A 44 -5.03 -0.83 -22.88
C ARG A 44 -3.53 -0.86 -23.13
N CYS A 45 -3.11 -0.91 -24.39
CA CYS A 45 -1.71 -0.88 -24.82
C CYS A 45 -1.62 -0.14 -26.15
N SER A 46 -0.56 0.63 -26.35
CA SER A 46 -0.32 1.38 -27.58
C SER A 46 0.21 0.53 -28.76
N GLY A 47 0.46 -0.79 -28.54
CA GLY A 47 0.88 -1.74 -29.57
C GLY A 47 2.29 -1.54 -30.12
N PRO A 48 3.32 -1.29 -29.30
CA PRO A 48 4.69 -1.03 -29.77
C PRO A 48 5.33 -2.27 -30.43
N CYS A 49 4.90 -3.49 -30.05
CA CYS A 49 5.43 -4.75 -30.61
C CYS A 49 5.10 -4.95 -32.10
N VAL A 50 4.09 -4.30 -32.63
CA VAL A 50 3.63 -4.41 -34.03
C VAL A 50 3.65 -3.06 -34.76
N GLY A 51 4.43 -2.10 -34.25
CA GLY A 51 4.62 -0.80 -34.90
C GLY A 51 3.41 0.12 -34.94
N LYS A 52 2.39 -0.10 -34.07
CA LYS A 52 1.20 0.79 -34.01
C LYS A 52 1.50 2.14 -33.36
N ILE A 53 2.63 2.28 -32.71
CA ILE A 53 3.18 3.52 -32.17
C ILE A 53 4.66 3.61 -32.52
N SER A 54 5.16 4.79 -32.82
CA SER A 54 6.59 5.01 -33.04
C SER A 54 7.36 4.89 -31.71
N SER A 55 8.65 4.57 -31.81
CA SER A 55 9.53 4.48 -30.64
C SER A 55 9.58 5.79 -29.85
N ASN A 56 9.65 6.93 -30.54
CA ASN A 56 9.66 8.25 -29.91
C ASN A 56 8.37 8.54 -29.13
N ASN A 57 7.22 8.25 -29.73
CA ASN A 57 5.93 8.46 -29.07
C ASN A 57 5.74 7.51 -27.90
N TYR A 58 6.24 6.27 -27.99
CA TYR A 58 6.19 5.35 -26.87
C TYR A 58 7.08 5.80 -25.70
N ASN A 59 8.29 6.29 -25.99
CA ASN A 59 9.17 6.87 -24.98
C ASN A 59 8.54 8.07 -24.29
N GLN A 60 7.78 8.90 -25.01
CA GLN A 60 7.02 9.99 -24.40
C GLN A 60 5.99 9.47 -23.39
N LEU A 61 5.26 8.40 -23.68
CA LEU A 61 4.34 7.78 -22.72
C LEU A 61 5.05 7.26 -21.47
N VAL A 62 6.24 6.69 -21.63
CA VAL A 62 7.08 6.22 -20.50
C VAL A 62 7.56 7.41 -19.67
N ASP A 63 7.99 8.50 -20.29
CA ASP A 63 8.44 9.70 -19.59
C ASP A 63 7.31 10.39 -18.84
N ASP A 64 6.12 10.40 -19.39
CA ASP A 64 4.92 10.93 -18.72
C ASP A 64 4.55 10.08 -17.51
N ALA A 65 4.64 8.74 -17.61
CA ALA A 65 4.47 7.85 -16.47
C ALA A 65 5.54 8.11 -15.38
N ARG A 66 6.81 8.34 -15.76
CA ARG A 66 7.87 8.71 -14.82
C ARG A 66 7.60 10.06 -14.14
N LYS A 67 7.19 11.08 -14.90
CA LYS A 67 6.84 12.40 -14.35
C LYS A 67 5.67 12.29 -13.37
N PHE A 68 4.67 11.47 -13.69
CA PHE A 68 3.58 11.18 -12.76
C PHE A 68 4.08 10.59 -11.45
N LEU A 69 4.95 9.57 -11.51
CA LEU A 69 5.56 8.96 -10.34
C LEU A 69 6.45 9.94 -9.53
N GLN A 70 6.96 10.99 -10.17
CA GLN A 70 7.71 12.09 -9.55
C GLN A 70 6.81 13.20 -8.97
N GLY A 71 5.48 13.03 -8.98
CA GLY A 71 4.52 14.01 -8.46
C GLY A 71 4.17 15.16 -9.41
N LYS A 72 4.63 15.14 -10.66
CA LYS A 72 4.36 16.19 -11.67
C LYS A 72 3.05 15.96 -12.43
N SER A 73 2.03 15.46 -11.73
CA SER A 73 0.77 15.04 -12.33
C SER A 73 -0.06 16.18 -12.92
N THR A 74 -0.05 17.36 -12.31
CA THR A 74 -0.79 18.54 -12.80
C THR A 74 -0.35 18.94 -14.20
N LYS A 75 0.96 18.99 -14.46
CA LYS A 75 1.49 19.33 -15.80
C LYS A 75 1.09 18.30 -16.86
N ILE A 76 1.00 17.02 -16.48
CA ILE A 76 0.57 15.96 -17.39
C ILE A 76 -0.92 16.10 -17.70
N GLN A 77 -1.75 16.39 -16.70
CA GLN A 77 -3.18 16.61 -16.90
C GLN A 77 -3.45 17.83 -17.77
N GLU A 78 -2.72 18.93 -17.57
CA GLU A 78 -2.79 20.13 -18.40
C GLU A 78 -2.41 19.83 -19.86
N SER A 79 -1.32 19.10 -20.10
CA SER A 79 -0.91 18.66 -21.43
C SER A 79 -1.97 17.80 -22.11
N MET A 80 -2.48 16.78 -21.40
CA MET A 80 -3.55 15.92 -21.94
C MET A 80 -4.86 16.69 -22.20
N ALA A 81 -5.20 17.67 -21.35
CA ALA A 81 -6.37 18.51 -21.55
C ALA A 81 -6.24 19.40 -22.79
N LYS A 82 -5.05 19.93 -23.05
CA LYS A 82 -4.74 20.69 -24.28
C LYS A 82 -4.87 19.81 -25.51
N GLU A 83 -4.25 18.62 -25.50
CA GLU A 83 -4.35 17.66 -26.60
C GLU A 83 -5.80 17.20 -26.84
N MET A 84 -6.59 17.02 -25.77
CA MET A 84 -8.01 16.69 -25.86
C MET A 84 -8.80 17.80 -26.55
N ALA A 85 -8.54 19.07 -26.20
CA ALA A 85 -9.20 20.21 -26.80
C ALA A 85 -8.82 20.38 -28.29
N GLU A 86 -7.56 20.11 -28.64
CA GLU A 86 -7.07 20.09 -30.02
C GLU A 86 -7.75 18.98 -30.84
N ALA A 87 -7.75 17.75 -30.32
CA ALA A 87 -8.43 16.62 -30.96
C ALA A 87 -9.94 16.85 -31.15
N SER A 88 -10.58 17.52 -30.20
CA SER A 88 -12.00 17.89 -30.32
C SER A 88 -12.26 18.93 -31.42
N ARG A 89 -11.38 19.94 -31.55
CA ARG A 89 -11.45 20.94 -32.63
C ARG A 89 -11.24 20.33 -34.01
N ASP A 90 -10.37 19.34 -34.09
CA ASP A 90 -10.07 18.61 -35.32
C ASP A 90 -11.09 17.49 -35.63
N LEU A 91 -12.22 17.45 -34.90
CA LEU A 91 -13.29 16.46 -35.03
C LEU A 91 -12.83 15.00 -34.78
N GLN A 92 -11.69 14.80 -34.11
CA GLN A 92 -11.15 13.51 -33.72
C GLN A 92 -11.79 13.04 -32.39
N PHE A 93 -13.09 12.80 -32.39
CA PHE A 93 -13.86 12.57 -31.17
C PHE A 93 -13.43 11.32 -30.37
N GLU A 94 -13.01 10.25 -31.05
CA GLU A 94 -12.53 9.03 -30.39
C GLU A 94 -11.21 9.31 -29.61
N LYS A 95 -10.31 10.07 -30.20
CA LYS A 95 -9.07 10.50 -29.55
C LYS A 95 -9.35 11.42 -28.35
N ALA A 96 -10.25 12.39 -28.52
CA ALA A 96 -10.67 13.27 -27.46
C ALA A 96 -11.34 12.49 -26.29
N ALA A 97 -12.19 11.52 -26.58
CA ALA A 97 -12.80 10.66 -25.59
C ALA A 97 -11.78 9.81 -24.83
N SER A 98 -10.81 9.23 -25.54
CA SER A 98 -9.72 8.46 -24.92
C SER A 98 -8.89 9.34 -23.96
N LEU A 99 -8.53 10.56 -24.36
CA LEU A 99 -7.79 11.51 -23.49
C LEU A 99 -8.61 11.93 -22.28
N ARG A 100 -9.91 12.20 -22.44
CA ARG A 100 -10.83 12.49 -21.32
C ARG A 100 -10.84 11.34 -20.30
N ASP A 101 -10.96 10.11 -20.77
CA ASP A 101 -11.04 8.94 -19.89
C ASP A 101 -9.71 8.68 -19.16
N ARG A 102 -8.58 8.97 -19.81
CA ARG A 102 -7.26 8.95 -19.18
C ARG A 102 -7.10 10.05 -18.11
N ILE A 103 -7.55 11.28 -18.37
CA ILE A 103 -7.56 12.36 -17.38
C ILE A 103 -8.44 11.97 -16.17
N ARG A 104 -9.63 11.43 -16.40
CA ARG A 104 -10.49 10.94 -15.32
C ARG A 104 -9.83 9.84 -14.49
N ALA A 105 -9.15 8.90 -15.14
CA ALA A 105 -8.43 7.84 -14.44
C ALA A 105 -7.26 8.39 -13.61
N LEU A 106 -6.51 9.40 -14.11
CA LEU A 106 -5.48 10.10 -13.33
C LEU A 106 -6.06 10.79 -12.10
N THR A 107 -7.17 11.53 -12.27
CA THR A 107 -7.86 12.21 -11.16
C THR A 107 -8.35 11.22 -10.12
N ASN A 108 -8.91 10.07 -10.53
CA ASN A 108 -9.37 9.03 -9.62
C ASN A 108 -8.23 8.37 -8.84
N VAL A 109 -7.07 8.15 -9.47
CA VAL A 109 -5.88 7.64 -8.77
C VAL A 109 -5.41 8.64 -7.70
N GLN A 110 -5.48 9.92 -7.99
CA GLN A 110 -5.15 10.99 -7.03
C GLN A 110 -6.17 11.11 -5.90
N SER A 111 -7.47 11.08 -6.21
CA SER A 111 -8.54 11.24 -5.23
C SER A 111 -8.74 10.02 -4.34
N SER A 112 -8.49 8.82 -4.84
CA SER A 112 -8.63 7.58 -4.05
C SER A 112 -7.54 7.39 -3.00
N GLN A 113 -6.47 8.17 -3.04
CA GLN A 113 -5.38 8.11 -2.06
C GLN A 113 -5.58 9.08 -0.87
N GLY A 114 -6.70 9.76 -0.80
CA GLY A 114 -7.02 10.68 0.32
C GLY A 114 -6.00 11.76 0.54
N ILE A 115 -5.83 12.67 1.14
CA ILE A 115 -4.96 13.77 1.50
C ILE A 115 -3.61 13.75 0.77
N ASN A 116 -3.53 14.46 -0.35
CA ASN A 116 -2.27 14.81 -0.99
C ASN A 116 -1.82 16.17 -0.46
N PRO A 117 -0.73 16.26 0.30
CA PRO A 117 -0.25 17.53 0.84
C PRO A 117 0.33 18.42 -0.27
N GLN A 118 0.13 19.73 -0.14
CA GLN A 118 0.70 20.70 -1.07
C GLN A 118 2.12 21.12 -0.66
N THR A 119 2.37 21.20 0.65
CA THR A 119 3.63 21.73 1.22
C THR A 119 4.60 20.64 1.68
N VAL A 120 4.19 19.38 1.71
CA VAL A 120 5.00 18.26 2.21
C VAL A 120 5.40 17.35 1.06
N ASN A 121 6.63 17.52 0.56
CA ASN A 121 7.14 16.74 -0.58
C ASN A 121 7.49 15.30 -0.21
N GLU A 122 8.23 15.10 0.89
CA GLU A 122 8.65 13.78 1.39
C GLU A 122 8.52 13.75 2.90
N ALA A 123 7.68 12.87 3.44
CA ALA A 123 7.55 12.62 4.86
C ALA A 123 6.93 11.25 5.14
N ASP A 124 7.20 10.73 6.34
CA ASP A 124 6.38 9.70 6.95
C ASP A 124 5.56 10.33 8.08
N ILE A 125 4.27 10.04 8.12
CA ILE A 125 3.36 10.52 9.16
C ILE A 125 3.04 9.35 10.05
N VAL A 126 3.41 9.43 11.30
CA VAL A 126 3.30 8.35 12.28
C VAL A 126 2.38 8.81 13.39
N SER A 127 1.20 8.24 13.48
CA SER A 127 0.20 8.60 14.49
C SER A 127 -0.14 7.40 15.36
N LEU A 128 -0.07 7.61 16.66
CA LEU A 128 -0.39 6.63 17.69
C LEU A 128 -1.78 6.95 18.26
N TYR A 129 -2.59 5.91 18.42
CA TYR A 129 -3.81 5.92 19.22
C TYR A 129 -3.78 4.76 20.20
N MET A 130 -4.07 5.03 21.46
CA MET A 130 -4.10 4.04 22.54
C MET A 130 -5.48 4.02 23.19
N GLU A 131 -5.96 2.84 23.54
CA GLU A 131 -7.20 2.62 24.30
C GLU A 131 -6.99 1.44 25.24
N GLY A 132 -6.89 1.75 26.54
CA GLY A 132 -6.43 0.78 27.54
C GLY A 132 -5.04 0.25 27.22
N ASP A 133 -4.86 -1.06 27.27
CA ASP A 133 -3.60 -1.73 26.98
C ASP A 133 -3.35 -1.99 25.49
N GLN A 134 -4.23 -1.48 24.62
CA GLN A 134 -4.13 -1.70 23.19
C GLN A 134 -3.71 -0.41 22.46
N ALA A 135 -2.87 -0.59 21.46
CA ALA A 135 -2.38 0.53 20.66
C ALA A 135 -2.45 0.22 19.16
N CYS A 136 -2.67 1.26 18.38
CA CYS A 136 -2.51 1.22 16.93
C CYS A 136 -1.64 2.39 16.49
N ILE A 137 -0.61 2.09 15.72
CA ILE A 137 0.21 3.10 15.04
C ILE A 137 -0.10 3.06 13.56
N GLN A 138 -0.55 4.19 13.05
CA GLN A 138 -0.82 4.37 11.62
C GLN A 138 0.33 5.13 10.99
N VAL A 139 0.94 4.57 9.95
CA VAL A 139 2.01 5.22 9.18
C VAL A 139 1.49 5.53 7.79
N PHE A 140 1.58 6.80 7.36
CA PHE A 140 1.35 7.24 5.99
C PHE A 140 2.67 7.60 5.33
N PHE A 141 2.82 7.24 4.08
CA PHE A 141 4.02 7.50 3.29
C PHE A 141 3.75 8.59 2.27
N ILE A 142 4.30 9.78 2.49
CA ILE A 142 4.21 10.89 1.55
C ILE A 142 5.49 10.93 0.72
N ARG A 143 5.35 10.87 -0.59
CA ARG A 143 6.46 11.00 -1.55
C ARG A 143 6.00 11.84 -2.72
N ALA A 144 6.80 12.83 -3.11
CA ALA A 144 6.49 13.76 -4.20
C ALA A 144 5.10 14.42 -4.05
N ASN A 145 4.77 14.91 -2.85
CA ASN A 145 3.47 15.50 -2.49
C ASN A 145 2.26 14.55 -2.66
N GLN A 146 2.48 13.26 -2.77
CA GLN A 146 1.42 12.26 -2.92
C GLN A 146 1.46 11.25 -1.77
N ASN A 147 0.28 10.83 -1.32
CA ASN A 147 0.14 9.73 -0.39
C ASN A 147 0.31 8.39 -1.12
N TRP A 148 1.41 7.71 -0.85
CA TRP A 148 1.76 6.41 -1.43
C TRP A 148 1.16 5.23 -0.67
N GLY A 149 0.24 5.51 0.23
CA GLY A 149 -0.48 4.53 1.02
C GLY A 149 -0.15 4.62 2.50
N ASN A 150 -0.81 3.75 3.26
CA ASN A 150 -0.67 3.71 4.70
C ASN A 150 -0.62 2.27 5.22
N ARG A 151 -0.15 2.11 6.45
CA ARG A 151 -0.11 0.82 7.12
C ARG A 151 -0.38 0.99 8.62
N ALA A 152 -1.26 0.12 9.15
CA ALA A 152 -1.51 0.01 10.57
C ALA A 152 -0.57 -1.02 11.21
N PHE A 153 -0.05 -0.68 12.36
CA PHE A 153 0.74 -1.55 13.23
C PHE A 153 0.08 -1.62 14.59
N TYR A 154 0.14 -2.77 15.21
CA TYR A 154 -0.45 -3.02 16.52
C TYR A 154 0.66 -3.49 17.45
N PRO A 155 1.33 -2.56 18.16
CA PRO A 155 2.35 -2.91 19.14
C PRO A 155 1.80 -3.88 20.18
N ARG A 156 2.66 -4.77 20.64
CA ARG A 156 2.35 -5.69 21.75
C ARG A 156 3.08 -5.19 22.99
N ASN A 157 2.60 -5.57 24.18
CA ASN A 157 3.19 -5.22 25.46
C ASN A 157 3.21 -3.69 25.71
N THR A 158 2.09 -3.03 25.41
CA THR A 158 1.90 -1.59 25.66
C THR A 158 1.30 -1.31 27.03
N SER A 159 1.06 -2.36 27.84
CA SER A 159 0.50 -2.23 29.18
C SER A 159 1.45 -1.47 30.09
N GLY A 160 0.99 -0.33 30.63
CA GLY A 160 1.77 0.51 31.51
C GLY A 160 2.84 1.39 30.85
N ALA A 161 2.94 1.36 29.51
CA ALA A 161 3.85 2.24 28.77
C ALA A 161 3.15 3.55 28.38
N ASP A 162 3.85 4.66 28.48
CA ASP A 162 3.36 5.96 28.02
C ASP A 162 3.43 6.10 26.50
N ALA A 163 2.63 7.01 25.94
CA ALA A 163 2.52 7.20 24.49
C ALA A 163 3.86 7.60 23.83
N ASP A 164 4.68 8.35 24.51
CA ASP A 164 5.99 8.83 24.03
C ASP A 164 7.02 7.69 24.00
N GLU A 165 7.01 6.78 24.99
CA GLU A 165 7.84 5.57 25.02
C GLU A 165 7.44 4.58 23.90
N VAL A 166 6.13 4.38 23.70
CA VAL A 166 5.62 3.52 22.62
C VAL A 166 6.02 4.09 21.26
N MET A 167 5.92 5.40 21.07
CA MET A 167 6.30 6.06 19.83
C MET A 167 7.80 5.95 19.56
N GLU A 168 8.65 6.21 20.56
CA GLU A 168 10.10 6.06 20.45
C GLU A 168 10.50 4.64 20.05
N SER A 169 10.02 3.65 20.80
CA SER A 169 10.31 2.23 20.56
C SER A 169 9.85 1.80 19.15
N PHE A 170 8.69 2.26 18.73
CA PHE A 170 8.19 1.98 17.39
C PHE A 170 9.09 2.60 16.31
N LEU A 171 9.44 3.87 16.42
CA LEU A 171 10.28 4.55 15.42
C LEU A 171 11.66 3.90 15.32
N ALA A 172 12.29 3.57 16.44
CA ALA A 172 13.57 2.87 16.47
C ALA A 172 13.50 1.52 15.74
N GLN A 173 12.51 0.70 16.05
CA GLN A 173 12.33 -0.62 15.40
C GLN A 173 11.89 -0.49 13.94
N PHE A 174 11.02 0.47 13.63
CA PHE A 174 10.49 0.65 12.28
C PHE A 174 11.58 1.04 11.29
N TYR A 175 12.50 1.89 11.71
CA TYR A 175 13.64 2.32 10.88
C TYR A 175 14.90 1.47 11.05
N ASP A 176 14.89 0.42 11.85
CA ASP A 176 16.05 -0.46 12.01
C ASP A 176 16.56 -1.04 10.69
N ASN A 177 15.67 -1.40 9.79
CA ASN A 177 15.99 -1.96 8.48
C ASN A 177 15.51 -1.11 7.29
N LYS A 178 15.18 0.16 7.52
CA LYS A 178 14.68 1.10 6.50
C LYS A 178 15.42 2.42 6.58
N THR A 179 15.62 3.06 5.44
CA THR A 179 16.13 4.43 5.39
C THR A 179 15.02 5.41 5.75
N PRO A 180 15.17 6.25 6.79
CA PRO A 180 14.16 7.23 7.15
C PRO A 180 14.04 8.35 6.10
N PRO A 181 12.86 8.99 5.93
CA PRO A 181 12.71 10.19 5.12
C PRO A 181 13.36 11.40 5.81
N LYS A 182 13.45 12.53 5.10
CA LYS A 182 13.96 13.78 5.69
C LYS A 182 13.08 14.28 6.83
N LEU A 183 11.78 14.06 6.74
CA LEU A 183 10.79 14.55 7.68
C LEU A 183 9.92 13.40 8.21
N ILE A 184 9.76 13.32 9.52
CA ILE A 184 8.83 12.42 10.20
C ILE A 184 7.88 13.30 11.02
N LEU A 185 6.58 13.20 10.76
CA LEU A 185 5.54 13.89 11.52
C LEU A 185 4.92 12.91 12.51
N VAL A 186 4.83 13.29 13.77
CA VAL A 186 4.33 12.44 14.87
C VAL A 186 3.12 13.05 15.55
N SER A 187 2.22 12.22 16.12
CA SER A 187 1.01 12.66 16.82
C SER A 187 1.27 13.02 18.29
N CYS A 188 2.28 12.45 18.90
CA CYS A 188 2.64 12.69 20.30
C CYS A 188 4.12 13.04 20.44
N THR A 189 4.52 13.41 21.63
CA THR A 189 5.93 13.56 22.02
C THR A 189 6.67 12.24 21.84
N VAL A 190 7.97 12.29 21.74
CA VAL A 190 8.86 11.13 21.63
C VAL A 190 9.88 11.23 22.74
N SER A 191 10.00 10.20 23.57
CA SER A 191 11.07 10.12 24.57
C SER A 191 12.42 10.11 23.87
N ASN A 192 13.46 10.63 24.51
CA ASN A 192 14.83 10.68 23.98
C ASN A 192 14.94 11.16 22.51
N LEU A 193 14.11 12.16 22.14
CA LEU A 193 13.97 12.66 20.77
C LEU A 193 15.31 12.98 20.10
N ASP A 194 16.22 13.68 20.82
CA ASP A 194 17.52 14.10 20.26
C ASP A 194 18.37 12.89 19.88
N LEU A 195 18.43 11.88 20.75
CA LEU A 195 19.17 10.64 20.50
C LEU A 195 18.61 9.89 19.27
N LEU A 196 17.29 9.83 19.16
CA LEU A 196 16.63 9.18 18.02
C LEU A 196 16.89 9.94 16.71
N VAL A 197 16.82 11.27 16.72
CA VAL A 197 17.12 12.12 15.56
C VAL A 197 18.57 11.93 15.11
N ASP A 198 19.53 11.89 16.02
CA ASP A 198 20.95 11.67 15.71
C ASP A 198 21.18 10.27 15.09
N ALA A 199 20.59 9.24 15.67
CA ALA A 199 20.68 7.87 15.15
C ALA A 199 20.08 7.75 13.74
N LEU A 200 18.89 8.32 13.51
CA LEU A 200 18.23 8.28 12.20
C LEU A 200 18.95 9.14 11.16
N SER A 201 19.51 10.28 11.57
CA SER A 201 20.29 11.16 10.68
C SER A 201 21.59 10.50 10.26
N SER A 202 22.29 9.82 11.16
CA SER A 202 23.48 9.03 10.88
C SER A 202 23.16 7.92 9.87
N LYS A 203 22.05 7.22 10.09
CA LYS A 203 21.59 6.15 9.19
C LYS A 203 21.22 6.64 7.79
N ARG A 204 20.59 7.81 7.70
CA ARG A 204 20.24 8.44 6.41
C ARG A 204 21.46 9.02 5.69
N GLY A 205 22.49 9.40 6.42
CA GLY A 205 23.63 10.19 5.93
C GLY A 205 23.32 11.69 5.73
N ASN A 206 22.16 12.15 6.18
CA ASN A 206 21.68 13.53 6.14
C ASN A 206 20.71 13.77 7.30
N LYS A 207 20.51 15.06 7.65
CA LYS A 207 19.62 15.45 8.74
C LYS A 207 18.20 14.91 8.57
N VAL A 208 17.68 14.27 9.62
CA VAL A 208 16.29 13.86 9.78
C VAL A 208 15.62 14.78 10.79
N GLU A 209 14.40 15.18 10.51
CA GLU A 209 13.59 16.00 11.42
C GLU A 209 12.38 15.19 11.88
N ILE A 210 12.17 15.09 13.20
CA ILE A 210 10.97 14.51 13.81
C ILE A 210 10.20 15.66 14.44
N ILE A 211 8.96 15.89 13.99
CA ILE A 211 8.18 17.07 14.40
C ILE A 211 6.78 16.64 14.82
N GLN A 212 6.31 17.12 15.97
CA GLN A 212 4.91 17.12 16.35
C GLN A 212 4.27 18.45 15.92
N PRO A 213 3.54 18.51 14.78
CA PRO A 213 3.00 19.76 14.29
C PRO A 213 1.78 20.19 15.10
N LYS A 214 1.70 21.49 15.42
CA LYS A 214 0.60 22.06 16.22
C LYS A 214 -0.47 22.75 15.36
N ARG A 215 -0.17 23.13 14.11
CA ARG A 215 -1.05 23.91 13.23
C ARG A 215 -0.72 23.73 11.74
N GLY A 216 -1.67 24.11 10.88
CA GLY A 216 -1.54 24.08 9.43
C GLY A 216 -1.64 22.66 8.84
N GLU A 217 -1.33 22.55 7.55
CA GLU A 217 -1.46 21.30 6.78
C GLU A 217 -0.80 20.08 7.43
N ARG A 218 0.39 20.27 8.03
CA ARG A 218 1.11 19.17 8.70
C ARG A 218 0.33 18.62 9.90
N ALA A 219 -0.34 19.49 10.67
CA ALA A 219 -1.18 19.07 11.79
C ALA A 219 -2.44 18.33 11.31
N GLU A 220 -3.05 18.77 10.21
CA GLU A 220 -4.20 18.09 9.59
C GLU A 220 -3.85 16.70 9.09
N LEU A 221 -2.66 16.53 8.49
CA LEU A 221 -2.15 15.23 8.08
C LEU A 221 -2.01 14.26 9.26
N VAL A 222 -1.43 14.73 10.36
CA VAL A 222 -1.28 13.94 11.59
C VAL A 222 -2.63 13.61 12.21
N PHE A 223 -3.55 14.58 12.30
CA PHE A 223 -4.91 14.36 12.80
C PHE A 223 -5.67 13.30 12.00
N ASN A 224 -5.57 13.36 10.67
CA ASN A 224 -6.19 12.35 9.81
C ASN A 224 -5.58 10.95 10.00
N ALA A 225 -4.26 10.88 10.20
CA ALA A 225 -3.58 9.61 10.48
C ALA A 225 -3.99 9.05 11.86
N GLU A 226 -4.17 9.91 12.88
CA GLU A 226 -4.64 9.52 14.20
C GLU A 226 -6.07 8.99 14.17
N ARG A 227 -6.96 9.67 13.43
CA ARG A 227 -8.34 9.17 13.21
C ARG A 227 -8.32 7.78 12.58
N ASN A 228 -7.47 7.55 11.57
CA ASN A 228 -7.33 6.23 10.96
C ASN A 228 -6.75 5.18 11.94
N ALA A 229 -5.83 5.57 12.82
CA ALA A 229 -5.32 4.69 13.87
C ALA A 229 -6.45 4.25 14.81
N ARG A 230 -7.27 5.20 15.27
CA ARG A 230 -8.44 4.96 16.11
C ARG A 230 -9.44 4.00 15.47
N GLU A 231 -9.84 4.28 14.21
CA GLU A 231 -10.76 3.42 13.46
C GLU A 231 -10.19 2.02 13.23
N SER A 232 -8.89 1.91 12.99
CA SER A 232 -8.21 0.63 12.79
C SER A 232 -8.15 -0.17 14.09
N LEU A 233 -7.90 0.48 15.23
CA LEU A 233 -7.93 -0.16 16.54
C LEU A 233 -9.34 -0.67 16.88
N ALA A 234 -10.36 0.17 16.70
CA ALA A 234 -11.74 -0.22 16.94
C ALA A 234 -12.18 -1.44 16.11
N ARG A 235 -11.81 -1.48 14.82
CA ARG A 235 -12.06 -2.67 13.98
C ARG A 235 -11.35 -3.91 14.52
N LYS A 236 -10.07 -3.81 14.88
CA LYS A 236 -9.31 -4.93 15.40
C LYS A 236 -9.90 -5.46 16.73
N MET A 237 -10.31 -4.56 17.62
CA MET A 237 -10.98 -4.94 18.88
C MET A 237 -12.29 -5.68 18.64
N SER A 238 -13.10 -5.19 17.70
CA SER A 238 -14.36 -5.84 17.30
C SER A 238 -14.12 -7.22 16.67
N GLU A 239 -13.11 -7.36 15.81
CA GLU A 239 -12.70 -8.63 15.21
C GLU A 239 -12.24 -9.62 16.29
N SER A 240 -11.41 -9.18 17.25
CA SER A 240 -10.93 -10.00 18.36
C SER A 240 -12.07 -10.46 19.29
N ALA A 241 -13.02 -9.56 19.59
CA ALA A 241 -14.20 -9.91 20.39
C ALA A 241 -15.10 -10.94 19.68
N THR A 242 -15.26 -10.79 18.37
CA THR A 242 -15.99 -11.77 17.54
C THR A 242 -15.28 -13.11 17.52
N GLN A 243 -13.95 -13.12 17.35
CA GLN A 243 -13.15 -14.33 17.35
C GLN A 243 -13.23 -15.06 18.69
N ALA A 244 -13.20 -14.34 19.82
CA ALA A 244 -13.36 -14.93 21.15
C ALA A 244 -14.73 -15.61 21.32
N LYS A 245 -15.81 -15.01 20.80
CA LYS A 245 -17.15 -15.62 20.79
C LYS A 245 -17.18 -16.90 19.94
N LEU A 246 -16.55 -16.89 18.76
CA LEU A 246 -16.48 -18.07 17.90
C LEU A 246 -15.70 -19.20 18.54
N LEU A 247 -14.56 -18.93 19.18
CA LEU A 247 -13.78 -19.95 19.89
C LEU A 247 -14.53 -20.51 21.09
N LYS A 248 -15.29 -19.68 21.83
CA LYS A 248 -16.19 -20.15 22.87
C LYS A 248 -17.28 -21.05 22.30
N GLY A 249 -17.92 -20.66 21.19
CA GLY A 249 -18.92 -21.49 20.51
C GLY A 249 -18.36 -22.85 20.08
N VAL A 250 -17.12 -22.93 19.63
CA VAL A 250 -16.43 -24.21 19.35
C VAL A 250 -16.25 -25.02 20.63
N SER A 251 -15.77 -24.38 21.71
CA SER A 251 -15.63 -25.07 23.01
C SER A 251 -16.95 -25.67 23.51
N ASP A 252 -18.02 -24.89 23.41
CA ASP A 252 -19.36 -25.31 23.82
C ASP A 252 -19.89 -26.45 22.93
N ALA A 253 -19.74 -26.33 21.60
CA ALA A 253 -20.24 -27.33 20.64
C ALA A 253 -19.54 -28.69 20.75
N PHE A 254 -18.26 -28.72 21.11
CA PHE A 254 -17.45 -29.92 21.25
C PHE A 254 -17.27 -30.35 22.74
N SER A 255 -17.93 -29.65 23.67
CA SER A 255 -17.83 -29.91 25.11
C SER A 255 -16.37 -29.94 25.60
N LEU A 256 -15.57 -28.99 25.14
CA LEU A 256 -14.16 -28.88 25.54
C LEU A 256 -14.06 -28.28 26.95
N GLU A 257 -13.16 -28.78 27.77
CA GLU A 257 -12.93 -28.27 29.14
C GLU A 257 -12.39 -26.82 29.11
N ASN A 258 -11.66 -26.45 28.06
CA ASN A 258 -11.05 -25.12 27.88
C ASN A 258 -11.31 -24.56 26.50
N ILE A 259 -11.37 -23.23 26.38
CA ILE A 259 -11.45 -22.55 25.09
C ILE A 259 -10.16 -22.82 24.30
N PRO A 260 -10.24 -23.33 23.07
CA PRO A 260 -9.06 -23.66 22.29
C PRO A 260 -8.23 -22.40 21.96
N LYS A 261 -6.95 -22.47 22.28
CA LYS A 261 -5.98 -21.38 21.92
C LYS A 261 -5.43 -21.54 20.51
N ARG A 262 -5.61 -22.72 19.91
CA ARG A 262 -5.15 -23.05 18.56
C ARG A 262 -6.07 -24.10 17.95
N ILE A 263 -6.52 -23.81 16.74
CA ILE A 263 -7.29 -24.75 15.90
C ILE A 263 -6.47 -24.93 14.61
N GLU A 264 -6.24 -26.17 14.25
CA GLU A 264 -5.59 -26.53 12.99
C GLU A 264 -6.57 -27.23 12.07
N VAL A 265 -6.58 -26.84 10.83
CA VAL A 265 -7.40 -27.49 9.79
C VAL A 265 -6.46 -27.99 8.70
N TYR A 266 -6.63 -29.26 8.36
CA TYR A 266 -5.87 -29.95 7.34
C TYR A 266 -6.77 -30.26 6.15
N ASP A 267 -6.29 -29.92 4.95
CA ASP A 267 -6.94 -30.27 3.69
C ASP A 267 -5.95 -30.98 2.79
N ASN A 268 -6.39 -32.10 2.21
CA ASN A 268 -5.60 -32.89 1.30
C ASN A 268 -6.21 -32.85 -0.09
N SER A 269 -5.39 -32.55 -1.09
CA SER A 269 -5.81 -32.40 -2.46
C SER A 269 -4.87 -33.16 -3.39
N HIS A 270 -5.40 -33.73 -4.47
CA HIS A 270 -4.62 -34.45 -5.48
C HIS A 270 -5.22 -34.25 -6.89
N ILE A 271 -4.42 -34.48 -7.91
CA ILE A 271 -4.85 -34.44 -9.31
C ILE A 271 -4.98 -35.90 -9.77
N GLN A 272 -6.23 -36.42 -9.86
CA GLN A 272 -6.53 -37.79 -10.33
C GLN A 272 -5.68 -38.88 -9.63
N GLY A 273 -5.48 -38.73 -8.32
CA GLY A 273 -4.68 -39.67 -7.54
C GLY A 273 -3.16 -39.45 -7.56
N ALA A 274 -2.68 -38.51 -8.35
CA ALA A 274 -1.28 -38.14 -8.41
C ALA A 274 -1.01 -36.75 -7.77
N PHE A 275 0.25 -36.50 -7.41
CA PHE A 275 0.70 -35.21 -6.86
C PHE A 275 -0.07 -34.77 -5.60
N ALA A 276 -0.31 -35.72 -4.70
CA ALA A 276 -1.02 -35.43 -3.45
C ALA A 276 -0.28 -34.42 -2.59
N VAL A 277 -0.98 -33.38 -2.18
CA VAL A 277 -0.47 -32.32 -1.30
C VAL A 277 -1.41 -32.14 -0.12
N GLY A 278 -0.84 -31.91 1.06
CA GLY A 278 -1.57 -31.50 2.24
C GLY A 278 -1.31 -30.02 2.54
N ALA A 279 -2.34 -29.31 2.93
CA ALA A 279 -2.23 -27.95 3.45
C ALA A 279 -2.73 -27.91 4.90
N MET A 280 -2.01 -27.21 5.77
CA MET A 280 -2.43 -26.93 7.13
C MET A 280 -2.56 -25.43 7.33
N ILE A 281 -3.72 -25.00 7.80
CA ILE A 281 -3.97 -23.65 8.29
C ILE A 281 -4.17 -23.69 9.80
N ALA A 282 -3.78 -22.62 10.48
CA ALA A 282 -3.94 -22.48 11.92
C ALA A 282 -4.67 -21.18 12.25
N SER A 283 -5.55 -21.23 13.24
CA SER A 283 -6.28 -20.08 13.80
C SER A 283 -6.17 -20.09 15.32
N GLY A 284 -6.25 -18.92 15.93
CA GLY A 284 -6.17 -18.72 17.37
C GLY A 284 -7.01 -17.53 17.83
N PRO A 285 -6.81 -17.04 19.07
CA PRO A 285 -7.56 -15.92 19.63
C PRO A 285 -7.49 -14.63 18.78
N ASP A 286 -6.37 -14.38 18.13
CA ASP A 286 -6.16 -13.23 17.24
C ASP A 286 -6.54 -13.49 15.77
N GLY A 287 -7.23 -14.60 15.48
CA GLY A 287 -7.61 -15.02 14.13
C GLY A 287 -6.57 -15.93 13.46
N TYR A 288 -6.44 -15.83 12.14
CA TYR A 288 -5.58 -16.71 11.36
C TYR A 288 -4.09 -16.50 11.61
N MET A 289 -3.39 -17.58 12.01
CA MET A 289 -1.95 -17.62 12.30
C MET A 289 -1.15 -17.98 11.04
N LYS A 290 -1.02 -17.04 10.09
CA LYS A 290 -0.39 -17.29 8.77
C LYS A 290 1.05 -17.79 8.84
N SER A 291 1.82 -17.41 9.85
CA SER A 291 3.19 -17.90 10.09
C SER A 291 3.25 -19.39 10.42
N SER A 292 2.13 -19.95 10.91
CA SER A 292 1.99 -21.36 11.24
C SER A 292 1.49 -22.24 10.08
N TYR A 293 1.15 -21.65 8.93
CA TYR A 293 0.67 -22.41 7.77
C TYR A 293 1.76 -23.31 7.23
N ARG A 294 1.40 -24.53 6.84
CA ARG A 294 2.33 -25.51 6.27
C ARG A 294 1.74 -26.14 5.02
N LYS A 295 2.63 -26.54 4.13
CA LYS A 295 2.33 -27.36 2.96
C LYS A 295 3.17 -28.64 3.04
N TYR A 296 2.54 -29.75 2.72
CA TYR A 296 3.15 -31.07 2.77
C TYR A 296 3.01 -31.73 1.40
N ASN A 297 4.09 -32.30 0.90
CA ASN A 297 4.02 -33.23 -0.22
C ASN A 297 3.74 -34.62 0.36
N ILE A 298 2.59 -35.20 0.02
CA ILE A 298 2.22 -36.54 0.48
C ILE A 298 2.89 -37.53 -0.47
N ARG A 299 3.76 -38.36 0.08
CA ARG A 299 4.39 -39.46 -0.63
C ARG A 299 3.64 -40.72 -0.27
N TYR A 300 3.16 -41.46 -1.27
CA TYR A 300 2.63 -42.78 -1.07
C TYR A 300 3.82 -43.76 -1.02
N GLU A 301 3.85 -44.61 -0.03
CA GLU A 301 4.67 -45.82 -0.04
C GLU A 301 3.90 -46.98 -0.71
#